data_6475ca8c124f842465d43d63191687d5
#
_entry.id   6475ca8c124f842465d43d63191687d5
#
_cell.length_a   1.000
_cell.length_b   1.000
_cell.length_c   1.000
_cell.angle_alpha   90.00
_cell.angle_beta   90.00
_cell.angle_gamma   90.00
#
_symmetry.space_group_name_H-M   'P 1'
#
loop_
_entity.id
_entity.type
_entity.pdbx_description
1 polymer ?
#
loop_
_entity_poly.entity_id
_entity_poly.type
_entity_poly.pdbx_seq_one_letter_code
_entity_poly.pdbx_strand_id
1 'polypeptide(L)'
;SRRQRQMCIRDRERVLKMVDGVILLVDAFEGAMPQTKFVLRKALELDLHVIVCINKIDRPEARPEEVIDEVLELLMDLEASDEQLDCPFLYASAKAGHAVLDLADTPENMAPLFETILKYIPAPEGDPDADTQVLISTIDYNEYVGRIGVGKVENGKIAVNQELTLLNHHDLDKRKKVKISKLYEFDGLNKVEVKEASIGSIVA
;
A
#
# COMPACT_ATOMS: atom_id res chain seq x y z
N SER A 1 3.02 -5.66 24.21
CA SER A 1 1.95 -5.09 25.04
C SER A 1 0.78 -4.57 24.18
N ARG A 2 -0.42 -4.44 24.76
CA ARG A 2 -1.66 -4.00 24.06
C ARG A 2 -1.50 -2.63 23.37
N ARG A 3 -0.74 -1.71 23.95
CA ARG A 3 -0.45 -0.39 23.37
C ARG A 3 0.42 -0.45 22.10
N GLN A 4 1.43 -1.33 22.05
CA GLN A 4 2.26 -1.51 20.86
C GLN A 4 1.48 -2.14 19.71
N ARG A 5 0.56 -3.11 19.98
CA ARG A 5 -0.31 -3.68 18.95
C ARG A 5 -1.28 -2.66 18.36
N GLN A 6 -1.89 -1.79 19.18
CA GLN A 6 -2.81 -0.75 18.69
C GLN A 6 -2.08 0.33 17.88
N MET A 7 -0.84 0.69 18.21
CA MET A 7 -0.04 1.64 17.45
C MET A 7 0.32 1.08 16.06
N CYS A 8 0.78 -0.17 15.98
CA CYS A 8 1.05 -0.83 14.68
C CYS A 8 -0.19 -0.98 13.80
N ILE A 9 -1.38 -1.17 14.36
CA ILE A 9 -2.64 -1.30 13.61
C ILE A 9 -3.03 0.04 12.99
N ARG A 10 -3.03 1.12 13.76
CA ARG A 10 -3.37 2.48 13.26
C ARG A 10 -2.39 2.98 12.20
N ASP A 11 -1.12 2.65 12.34
CA ASP A 11 -0.12 3.05 11.35
C ASP A 11 -0.33 2.31 10.02
N ARG A 12 -0.72 1.03 10.05
CA ARG A 12 -1.09 0.26 8.86
C ARG A 12 -2.35 0.79 8.18
N GLU A 13 -3.40 1.13 8.93
CA GLU A 13 -4.62 1.74 8.39
C GLU A 13 -4.33 3.07 7.67
N ARG A 14 -3.39 3.86 8.17
CA ARG A 14 -2.98 5.12 7.52
C ARG A 14 -2.25 4.90 6.21
N VAL A 15 -1.39 3.88 6.16
CA VAL A 15 -0.67 3.50 4.93
C VAL A 15 -1.66 3.00 3.87
N LEU A 16 -2.65 2.18 4.24
CA LEU A 16 -3.66 1.68 3.31
C LEU A 16 -4.46 2.78 2.60
N LYS A 17 -4.57 3.97 3.19
CA LYS A 17 -5.22 5.13 2.54
C LYS A 17 -4.36 5.83 1.49
N MET A 18 -3.10 5.45 1.34
CA MET A 18 -2.16 6.07 0.39
C MET A 18 -1.81 5.15 -0.79
N VAL A 19 -2.39 3.94 -0.84
CA VAL A 19 -2.06 2.94 -1.84
C VAL A 19 -3.28 2.60 -2.70
N ASP A 20 -3.04 2.14 -3.91
CA ASP A 20 -4.08 1.75 -4.87
C ASP A 20 -4.28 0.23 -4.90
N GLY A 21 -3.40 -0.52 -4.28
CA GLY A 21 -3.49 -1.97 -4.12
C GLY A 21 -2.55 -2.51 -3.05
N VAL A 22 -2.71 -3.77 -2.70
CA VAL A 22 -1.93 -4.46 -1.68
C VAL A 22 -1.46 -5.82 -2.17
N ILE A 23 -0.27 -6.22 -1.76
CA ILE A 23 0.21 -7.59 -1.91
C ILE A 23 0.02 -8.29 -0.56
N LEU A 24 -0.89 -9.26 -0.53
CA LEU A 24 -1.09 -10.13 0.62
C LEU A 24 -0.02 -11.22 0.61
N LEU A 25 1.01 -11.03 1.42
CA LEU A 25 2.11 -11.99 1.51
C LEU A 25 1.80 -13.05 2.55
N VAL A 26 1.68 -14.30 2.11
CA VAL A 26 1.37 -15.46 2.96
C VAL A 26 2.53 -16.47 2.92
N ASP A 27 2.88 -17.03 4.07
CA ASP A 27 3.90 -18.08 4.16
C ASP A 27 3.31 -19.42 3.69
N ALA A 28 3.98 -20.10 2.75
CA ALA A 28 3.53 -21.36 2.18
C ALA A 28 3.42 -22.52 3.19
N PHE A 29 4.01 -22.38 4.37
CA PHE A 29 3.93 -23.36 5.46
C PHE A 29 2.97 -22.92 6.58
N GLU A 30 3.11 -21.68 7.07
CA GLU A 30 2.32 -21.17 8.21
C GLU A 30 0.88 -20.82 7.82
N GLY A 31 0.62 -20.52 6.54
CA GLY A 31 -0.69 -20.12 6.05
C GLY A 31 -1.14 -18.72 6.49
N ALA A 32 -2.45 -18.51 6.50
CA ALA A 32 -3.05 -17.22 6.82
C ALA A 32 -3.05 -16.95 8.34
N MET A 33 -2.20 -16.07 8.80
CA MET A 33 -2.06 -15.70 10.22
C MET A 33 -3.20 -14.77 10.69
N PRO A 34 -3.59 -14.78 11.98
CA PRO A 34 -4.65 -13.91 12.52
C PRO A 34 -4.42 -12.41 12.27
N GLN A 35 -3.16 -11.98 12.17
CA GLN A 35 -2.80 -10.60 11.84
C GLN A 35 -3.15 -10.25 10.39
N THR A 36 -3.06 -11.22 9.49
CA THR A 36 -3.43 -11.12 8.07
C THR A 36 -4.91 -10.80 7.92
N LYS A 37 -5.79 -11.48 8.69
CA LYS A 37 -7.24 -11.26 8.69
C LYS A 37 -7.61 -9.81 8.95
N PHE A 38 -6.95 -9.16 9.91
CA PHE A 38 -7.24 -7.77 10.24
C PHE A 38 -6.85 -6.80 9.12
N VAL A 39 -5.64 -6.95 8.56
CA VAL A 39 -5.14 -6.06 7.50
C VAL A 39 -5.93 -6.27 6.21
N LEU A 40 -6.23 -7.53 5.87
CA LEU A 40 -7.02 -7.87 4.70
C LEU A 40 -8.44 -7.29 4.78
N ARG A 41 -9.12 -7.41 5.93
CA ARG A 41 -10.43 -6.77 6.14
C ARG A 41 -10.39 -5.28 5.83
N LYS A 42 -9.35 -4.56 6.29
CA LYS A 42 -9.22 -3.14 6.04
C LYS A 42 -8.93 -2.81 4.58
N ALA A 43 -8.17 -3.65 3.89
CA ALA A 43 -7.94 -3.50 2.46
C ALA A 43 -9.25 -3.68 1.66
N LEU A 44 -10.05 -4.70 2.01
CA LEU A 44 -11.34 -4.96 1.38
C LEU A 44 -12.37 -3.85 1.66
N GLU A 45 -12.44 -3.35 2.91
CA GLU A 45 -13.30 -2.20 3.29
C GLU A 45 -12.95 -0.92 2.52
N LEU A 46 -11.71 -0.76 2.08
CA LEU A 46 -11.24 0.37 1.27
C LEU A 46 -11.30 0.10 -0.24
N ASP A 47 -11.84 -1.04 -0.63
CA ASP A 47 -11.94 -1.50 -2.02
C ASP A 47 -10.59 -1.54 -2.76
N LEU A 48 -9.52 -1.87 -2.04
CA LEU A 48 -8.19 -1.98 -2.61
C LEU A 48 -8.02 -3.29 -3.39
N HIS A 49 -7.36 -3.20 -4.52
CA HIS A 49 -6.98 -4.38 -5.31
C HIS A 49 -5.99 -5.26 -4.52
N VAL A 50 -6.29 -6.53 -4.38
CA VAL A 50 -5.48 -7.49 -3.62
C VAL A 50 -4.79 -8.46 -4.59
N ILE A 51 -3.47 -8.61 -4.46
CA ILE A 51 -2.69 -9.66 -5.10
C ILE A 51 -2.21 -10.60 -3.99
N VAL A 52 -2.50 -11.88 -4.10
CA VAL A 52 -2.06 -12.89 -3.11
C VAL A 52 -0.73 -13.49 -3.57
N CYS A 53 0.29 -13.39 -2.73
CA CYS A 53 1.61 -13.96 -2.98
C CYS A 53 1.96 -14.99 -1.91
N ILE A 54 1.94 -16.28 -2.30
CA ILE A 54 2.35 -17.39 -1.46
C ILE A 54 3.87 -17.50 -1.50
N ASN A 55 4.53 -17.07 -0.44
CA ASN A 55 5.99 -16.99 -0.36
C ASN A 55 6.59 -18.20 0.38
N LYS A 56 7.88 -18.42 0.17
CA LYS A 56 8.70 -19.49 0.75
C LYS A 56 8.33 -20.89 0.23
N ILE A 57 7.95 -20.97 -1.03
CA ILE A 57 7.67 -22.26 -1.70
C ILE A 57 8.91 -23.18 -1.79
N ASP A 58 10.10 -22.63 -1.55
CA ASP A 58 11.37 -23.37 -1.49
C ASP A 58 11.53 -24.22 -0.21
N ARG A 59 10.63 -24.10 0.76
CA ARG A 59 10.70 -24.90 1.98
C ARG A 59 10.20 -26.33 1.75
N PRO A 60 10.84 -27.35 2.34
CA PRO A 60 10.41 -28.75 2.20
C PRO A 60 9.00 -29.01 2.73
N GLU A 61 8.58 -28.25 3.73
CA GLU A 61 7.27 -28.37 4.38
C GLU A 61 6.20 -27.46 3.76
N ALA A 62 6.52 -26.78 2.63
CA ALA A 62 5.57 -25.89 1.96
C ALA A 62 4.35 -26.67 1.45
N ARG A 63 3.16 -26.10 1.67
CA ARG A 63 1.86 -26.63 1.24
C ARG A 63 1.04 -25.56 0.52
N PRO A 64 1.56 -25.03 -0.60
CA PRO A 64 0.99 -23.85 -1.25
C PRO A 64 -0.47 -24.00 -1.67
N GLU A 65 -0.90 -25.19 -2.13
CA GLU A 65 -2.28 -25.45 -2.55
C GLU A 65 -3.26 -25.35 -1.37
N GLU A 66 -2.92 -25.95 -0.21
CA GLU A 66 -3.75 -25.85 0.99
C GLU A 66 -3.83 -24.39 1.51
N VAL A 67 -2.72 -23.64 1.38
CA VAL A 67 -2.67 -22.24 1.80
C VAL A 67 -3.54 -21.36 0.91
N ILE A 68 -3.69 -21.66 -0.37
CA ILE A 68 -4.65 -20.98 -1.25
C ILE A 68 -6.08 -21.18 -0.73
N ASP A 69 -6.46 -22.40 -0.41
CA ASP A 69 -7.79 -22.70 0.13
C ASP A 69 -8.04 -21.94 1.44
N GLU A 70 -7.05 -21.91 2.35
CA GLU A 70 -7.13 -21.11 3.59
C GLU A 70 -7.32 -19.61 3.31
N VAL A 71 -6.66 -19.06 2.28
CA VAL A 71 -6.80 -17.64 1.91
C VAL A 71 -8.16 -17.36 1.28
N LEU A 72 -8.66 -18.25 0.43
CA LEU A 72 -9.99 -18.14 -0.17
C LEU A 72 -11.09 -18.22 0.90
N GLU A 73 -10.99 -19.18 1.85
CA GLU A 73 -11.89 -19.24 2.99
C GLU A 73 -11.84 -17.96 3.82
N LEU A 74 -10.65 -17.39 4.03
CA LEU A 74 -10.48 -16.13 4.74
C LEU A 74 -11.15 -14.96 4.01
N LEU A 75 -11.03 -14.87 2.68
CA LEU A 75 -11.70 -13.84 1.87
C LEU A 75 -13.22 -13.98 1.96
N MET A 76 -13.76 -15.21 1.86
CA MET A 76 -15.19 -15.49 2.04
C MET A 76 -15.69 -15.14 3.44
N ASP A 77 -14.94 -15.49 4.49
CA ASP A 77 -15.21 -15.11 5.87
C ASP A 77 -15.26 -13.60 6.10
N LEU A 78 -14.55 -12.84 5.27
CA LEU A 78 -14.52 -11.37 5.30
C LEU A 78 -15.57 -10.73 4.39
N GLU A 79 -16.46 -11.53 3.80
CA GLU A 79 -17.54 -11.09 2.91
C GLU A 79 -17.00 -10.33 1.68
N ALA A 80 -15.85 -10.80 1.14
CA ALA A 80 -15.27 -10.25 -0.07
C ALA A 80 -16.25 -10.36 -1.25
N SER A 81 -16.29 -9.34 -2.12
CA SER A 81 -17.10 -9.36 -3.33
C SER A 81 -16.55 -10.38 -4.36
N ASP A 82 -17.37 -10.74 -5.35
CA ASP A 82 -16.95 -11.65 -6.43
C ASP A 82 -15.71 -11.11 -7.16
N GLU A 83 -15.62 -9.78 -7.36
CA GLU A 83 -14.46 -9.11 -7.96
C GLU A 83 -13.21 -9.21 -7.08
N GLN A 84 -13.38 -9.11 -5.75
CA GLN A 84 -12.29 -9.26 -4.80
C GLN A 84 -11.84 -10.71 -4.62
N LEU A 85 -12.74 -11.69 -4.84
CA LEU A 85 -12.42 -13.12 -4.86
C LEU A 85 -11.65 -13.54 -6.12
N ASP A 86 -11.85 -12.85 -7.25
CA ASP A 86 -11.12 -13.06 -8.51
C ASP A 86 -9.73 -12.41 -8.50
N CYS A 87 -9.09 -12.33 -7.33
CA CYS A 87 -7.76 -11.77 -7.17
C CYS A 87 -6.67 -12.73 -7.68
N PRO A 88 -5.58 -12.23 -8.27
CA PRO A 88 -4.50 -13.06 -8.77
C PRO A 88 -3.70 -13.69 -7.63
N PHE A 89 -3.36 -14.96 -7.80
CA PHE A 89 -2.46 -15.72 -6.94
C PHE A 89 -1.11 -15.92 -7.62
N LEU A 90 -0.05 -15.79 -6.81
CA LEU A 90 1.33 -16.00 -7.23
C LEU A 90 2.06 -16.85 -6.19
N TYR A 91 3.06 -17.57 -6.66
CA TYR A 91 3.96 -18.33 -5.84
C TYR A 91 5.35 -17.73 -5.91
N ALA A 92 6.02 -17.59 -4.77
CA ALA A 92 7.32 -16.95 -4.73
C ALA A 92 8.29 -17.60 -3.75
N SER A 93 9.57 -17.44 -4.05
CA SER A 93 10.64 -17.56 -3.08
C SER A 93 11.46 -16.28 -3.09
N ALA A 94 11.16 -15.39 -2.16
CA ALA A 94 11.89 -14.14 -2.01
C ALA A 94 13.38 -14.37 -1.71
N LYS A 95 13.71 -15.47 -1.03
CA LYS A 95 15.10 -15.87 -0.75
C LYS A 95 15.86 -16.25 -2.00
N ALA A 96 15.21 -16.98 -2.91
CA ALA A 96 15.80 -17.40 -4.18
C ALA A 96 15.65 -16.33 -5.29
N GLY A 97 14.80 -15.31 -5.07
CA GLY A 97 14.62 -14.18 -5.98
C GLY A 97 13.77 -14.49 -7.21
N HIS A 98 12.76 -15.37 -7.08
CA HIS A 98 11.86 -15.70 -8.17
C HIS A 98 10.39 -15.76 -7.74
N ALA A 99 9.51 -15.59 -8.74
CA ALA A 99 8.07 -15.77 -8.62
C ALA A 99 7.54 -16.48 -9.86
N VAL A 100 6.44 -17.23 -9.72
CA VAL A 100 5.75 -17.92 -10.81
C VAL A 100 4.23 -17.78 -10.65
N LEU A 101 3.50 -17.88 -11.75
CA LEU A 101 2.03 -17.87 -11.75
C LEU A 101 1.47 -19.27 -11.50
N ASP A 102 2.17 -20.31 -11.97
CA ASP A 102 1.84 -21.70 -11.75
C ASP A 102 3.05 -22.42 -11.14
N LEU A 103 2.81 -23.37 -10.22
CA LEU A 103 3.88 -24.16 -9.60
C LEU A 103 4.61 -25.07 -10.61
N ALA A 104 4.00 -25.35 -11.76
CA ALA A 104 4.60 -26.10 -12.85
C ALA A 104 5.58 -25.24 -13.70
N ASP A 105 5.54 -23.93 -13.58
CA ASP A 105 6.40 -23.02 -14.33
C ASP A 105 7.85 -23.12 -13.86
N THR A 106 8.79 -22.88 -14.78
CA THR A 106 10.20 -22.81 -14.43
C THR A 106 10.49 -21.46 -13.75
N PRO A 107 10.94 -21.45 -12.49
CA PRO A 107 11.23 -20.21 -11.80
C PRO A 107 12.52 -19.56 -12.30
N GLU A 108 12.43 -18.35 -12.83
CA GLU A 108 13.59 -17.61 -13.37
C GLU A 108 13.92 -16.37 -12.53
N ASN A 109 12.92 -15.49 -12.31
CA ASN A 109 13.11 -14.19 -11.66
C ASN A 109 11.79 -13.67 -11.06
N MET A 110 11.78 -12.43 -10.60
CA MET A 110 10.59 -11.78 -10.00
C MET A 110 9.67 -11.08 -11.03
N ALA A 111 9.96 -11.16 -12.34
CA ALA A 111 9.16 -10.50 -13.37
C ALA A 111 7.66 -10.86 -13.31
N PRO A 112 7.24 -12.11 -13.09
CA PRO A 112 5.82 -12.44 -12.99
C PRO A 112 5.06 -11.66 -11.91
N LEU A 113 5.71 -11.37 -10.77
CA LEU A 113 5.11 -10.53 -9.71
C LEU A 113 4.95 -9.08 -10.20
N PHE A 114 5.98 -8.50 -10.80
CA PHE A 114 5.93 -7.12 -11.27
C PHE A 114 4.93 -6.93 -12.42
N GLU A 115 4.88 -7.88 -13.35
CA GLU A 115 3.91 -7.89 -14.45
C GLU A 115 2.47 -7.98 -13.93
N THR A 116 2.23 -8.81 -12.92
CA THR A 116 0.92 -8.92 -12.28
C THR A 116 0.53 -7.62 -11.59
N ILE A 117 1.46 -6.94 -10.89
CA ILE A 117 1.21 -5.63 -10.29
C ILE A 117 0.79 -4.63 -11.37
N LEU A 118 1.56 -4.51 -12.45
CA LEU A 118 1.29 -3.57 -13.54
C LEU A 118 -0.02 -3.86 -14.30
N LYS A 119 -0.42 -5.12 -14.36
CA LYS A 119 -1.65 -5.55 -15.04
C LYS A 119 -2.89 -5.37 -14.19
N TYR A 120 -2.77 -5.64 -12.88
CA TYR A 120 -3.93 -5.79 -12.00
C TYR A 120 -4.21 -4.55 -11.14
N ILE A 121 -3.17 -3.84 -10.70
CA ILE A 121 -3.35 -2.62 -9.92
C ILE A 121 -3.44 -1.42 -10.87
N PRO A 122 -4.56 -0.67 -10.86
CA PRO A 122 -4.72 0.49 -11.74
C PRO A 122 -3.71 1.59 -11.40
N ALA A 123 -3.42 2.43 -12.39
CA ALA A 123 -2.67 3.65 -12.16
C ALA A 123 -3.48 4.59 -11.23
N PRO A 124 -2.81 5.46 -10.44
CA PRO A 124 -3.50 6.44 -9.61
C PRO A 124 -4.48 7.28 -10.43
N GLU A 125 -5.73 7.35 -9.95
CA GLU A 125 -6.77 8.18 -10.55
C GLU A 125 -6.65 9.62 -10.04
N GLY A 126 -7.00 10.59 -10.91
CA GLY A 126 -7.05 12.00 -10.55
C GLY A 126 -6.90 12.90 -11.80
N ASP A 127 -7.16 14.19 -11.63
CA ASP A 127 -7.04 15.19 -12.69
C ASP A 127 -5.71 15.97 -12.51
N PRO A 128 -4.76 15.84 -13.46
CA PRO A 128 -3.46 16.52 -13.38
C PRO A 128 -3.55 18.05 -13.52
N ASP A 129 -4.65 18.54 -14.10
CA ASP A 129 -4.87 19.97 -14.35
C ASP A 129 -5.80 20.61 -13.30
N ALA A 130 -6.31 19.82 -12.35
CA ALA A 130 -7.11 20.32 -11.23
C ALA A 130 -6.28 21.05 -10.18
N ASP A 131 -6.97 21.71 -9.26
CA ASP A 131 -6.34 22.31 -8.08
C ASP A 131 -5.63 21.26 -7.23
N THR A 132 -4.48 21.62 -6.68
CA THR A 132 -3.66 20.72 -5.84
C THR A 132 -4.45 20.19 -4.64
N GLN A 133 -4.58 18.88 -4.58
CA GLN A 133 -5.17 18.15 -3.46
C GLN A 133 -4.22 17.08 -2.95
N VAL A 134 -3.85 17.19 -1.68
CA VAL A 134 -2.97 16.22 -1.00
C VAL A 134 -3.65 15.68 0.25
N LEU A 135 -3.83 14.38 0.33
CA LEU A 135 -4.36 13.71 1.52
C LEU A 135 -3.22 13.42 2.50
N ILE A 136 -3.12 14.23 3.57
CA ILE A 136 -2.13 14.01 4.62
C ILE A 136 -2.61 12.90 5.56
N SER A 137 -1.91 11.78 5.57
CA SER A 137 -2.23 10.60 6.37
C SER A 137 -1.39 10.51 7.66
N THR A 138 -0.18 11.06 7.65
CA THR A 138 0.74 11.02 8.80
C THR A 138 1.42 12.36 8.98
N ILE A 139 1.66 12.73 10.23
CA ILE A 139 2.45 13.92 10.59
C ILE A 139 3.70 13.44 11.31
N ASP A 140 4.85 13.85 10.80
CA ASP A 140 6.16 13.64 11.39
C ASP A 140 6.73 14.98 11.87
N TYR A 141 7.78 14.95 12.65
CA TYR A 141 8.45 16.14 13.15
C TYR A 141 9.97 15.96 13.09
N ASN A 142 10.64 16.98 12.56
CA ASN A 142 12.08 17.04 12.54
C ASN A 142 12.53 18.38 13.16
N GLU A 143 13.55 18.38 14.01
CA GLU A 143 14.02 19.56 14.73
C GLU A 143 14.49 20.68 13.79
N TYR A 144 14.98 20.37 12.60
CA TYR A 144 15.53 21.33 11.62
C TYR A 144 14.47 21.88 10.66
N VAL A 145 13.49 21.08 10.24
CA VAL A 145 12.48 21.48 9.25
C VAL A 145 11.08 21.65 9.87
N GLY A 146 10.91 21.27 11.12
CA GLY A 146 9.64 21.40 11.83
C GLY A 146 8.66 20.27 11.52
N ARG A 147 7.38 20.61 11.33
CA ARG A 147 6.32 19.62 11.04
C ARG A 147 6.36 19.20 9.59
N ILE A 148 6.34 17.89 9.37
CA ILE A 148 6.33 17.24 8.07
C ILE A 148 5.00 16.52 7.92
N GLY A 149 4.21 16.87 6.89
CA GLY A 149 3.02 16.12 6.51
C GLY A 149 3.40 15.07 5.47
N VAL A 150 3.07 13.80 5.71
CA VAL A 150 3.25 12.72 4.73
C VAL A 150 1.89 12.33 4.17
N GLY A 151 1.78 12.29 2.85
CA GLY A 151 0.52 12.00 2.18
C GLY A 151 0.65 11.73 0.70
N LYS A 152 -0.46 11.38 0.06
CA LYS A 152 -0.57 11.12 -1.38
C LYS A 152 -1.13 12.36 -2.09
N VAL A 153 -0.59 12.68 -3.25
CA VAL A 153 -1.15 13.68 -4.17
C VAL A 153 -2.33 13.04 -4.89
N GLU A 154 -3.54 13.54 -4.61
CA GLU A 154 -4.79 13.02 -5.19
C GLU A 154 -5.12 13.71 -6.51
N ASN A 155 -4.94 15.05 -6.58
CA ASN A 155 -5.20 15.85 -7.77
C ASN A 155 -4.14 16.93 -7.95
N GLY A 156 -3.96 17.37 -9.20
CA GLY A 156 -3.08 18.46 -9.59
C GLY A 156 -1.60 18.13 -9.34
N LYS A 157 -0.85 19.16 -9.00
CA LYS A 157 0.59 19.07 -8.70
C LYS A 157 0.89 19.88 -7.45
N ILE A 158 1.85 19.42 -6.66
CA ILE A 158 2.38 20.15 -5.52
C ILE A 158 3.82 20.60 -5.80
N ALA A 159 4.16 21.83 -5.46
CA ALA A 159 5.49 22.38 -5.70
C ALA A 159 6.04 23.13 -4.49
N VAL A 160 7.36 23.24 -4.44
CA VAL A 160 8.05 24.07 -3.44
C VAL A 160 7.66 25.54 -3.63
N ASN A 161 7.49 26.26 -2.52
CA ASN A 161 7.00 27.65 -2.44
C ASN A 161 5.52 27.88 -2.81
N GLN A 162 4.77 26.85 -3.15
CA GLN A 162 3.33 26.93 -3.39
C GLN A 162 2.59 27.27 -2.09
N GLU A 163 1.58 28.13 -2.19
CA GLU A 163 0.66 28.46 -1.09
C GLU A 163 -0.59 27.58 -1.22
N LEU A 164 -0.90 26.85 -0.17
CA LEU A 164 -2.04 25.94 -0.10
C LEU A 164 -2.90 26.23 1.12
N THR A 165 -4.14 25.77 1.09
CA THR A 165 -5.04 25.84 2.24
C THR A 165 -5.07 24.49 2.94
N LEU A 166 -4.57 24.42 4.16
CA LEU A 166 -4.70 23.26 5.03
C LEU A 166 -6.12 23.22 5.60
N LEU A 167 -6.80 22.13 5.37
CA LEU A 167 -8.14 21.83 5.89
C LEU A 167 -8.03 20.75 6.98
N ASN A 168 -8.90 20.82 7.97
CA ASN A 168 -9.07 19.74 8.93
C ASN A 168 -10.26 18.87 8.49
N HIS A 169 -10.05 17.58 8.29
CA HIS A 169 -11.11 16.64 7.86
C HIS A 169 -12.32 16.60 8.82
N HIS A 170 -12.08 16.82 10.12
CA HIS A 170 -13.16 16.81 11.14
C HIS A 170 -13.79 18.19 11.39
N ASP A 171 -13.21 19.27 10.83
CA ASP A 171 -13.68 20.64 11.06
C ASP A 171 -13.25 21.51 9.86
N LEU A 172 -14.09 21.51 8.82
CA LEU A 172 -13.83 22.19 7.55
C LEU A 172 -13.79 23.72 7.68
N ASP A 173 -14.28 24.29 8.78
CA ASP A 173 -14.21 25.72 9.04
C ASP A 173 -12.81 26.15 9.50
N LYS A 174 -12.03 25.23 10.03
CA LYS A 174 -10.62 25.47 10.39
C LYS A 174 -9.72 25.40 9.15
N ARG A 175 -9.61 26.54 8.50
CA ARG A 175 -8.75 26.72 7.34
C ARG A 175 -7.48 27.49 7.73
N LYS A 176 -6.33 27.01 7.28
CA LYS A 176 -5.06 27.67 7.50
C LYS A 176 -4.27 27.74 6.18
N LYS A 177 -3.83 28.95 5.80
CA LYS A 177 -2.88 29.08 4.70
C LYS A 177 -1.51 28.57 5.13
N VAL A 178 -0.90 27.75 4.32
CA VAL A 178 0.44 27.19 4.51
C VAL A 178 1.24 27.36 3.22
N LYS A 179 2.53 27.54 3.38
CA LYS A 179 3.48 27.58 2.26
C LYS A 179 4.38 26.37 2.35
N ILE A 180 4.56 25.68 1.23
CA ILE A 180 5.44 24.54 1.14
C ILE A 180 6.90 25.02 1.13
N SER A 181 7.62 24.79 2.20
CA SER A 181 9.03 25.19 2.31
C SER A 181 9.98 24.21 1.65
N LYS A 182 9.69 22.92 1.81
CA LYS A 182 10.44 21.82 1.22
C LYS A 182 9.47 20.72 0.82
N LEU A 183 9.82 19.96 -0.21
CA LEU A 183 9.06 18.84 -0.73
C LEU A 183 10.01 17.66 -0.94
N TYR A 184 9.60 16.50 -0.46
CA TYR A 184 10.35 15.25 -0.60
C TYR A 184 9.47 14.17 -1.21
N GLU A 185 10.05 13.35 -2.05
CA GLU A 185 9.50 12.04 -2.48
C GLU A 185 10.29 10.91 -1.83
N PHE A 186 9.70 9.72 -1.78
CA PHE A 186 10.34 8.53 -1.23
C PHE A 186 11.00 7.72 -2.35
N ASP A 187 12.31 7.53 -2.26
CA ASP A 187 13.07 6.60 -3.07
C ASP A 187 13.56 5.45 -2.17
N GLY A 188 12.83 4.35 -2.18
CA GLY A 188 12.98 3.28 -1.21
C GLY A 188 12.75 3.78 0.22
N LEU A 189 13.78 3.73 1.06
CA LEU A 189 13.74 4.21 2.44
C LEU A 189 14.21 5.67 2.60
N ASN A 190 14.71 6.29 1.54
CA ASN A 190 15.28 7.63 1.58
C ASN A 190 14.23 8.68 1.18
N LYS A 191 14.33 9.86 1.77
CA LYS A 191 13.59 11.06 1.34
C LYS A 191 14.48 11.86 0.39
N VAL A 192 14.04 12.02 -0.85
CA VAL A 192 14.75 12.79 -1.88
C VAL A 192 14.05 14.13 -2.06
N GLU A 193 14.79 15.23 -1.99
CA GLU A 193 14.23 16.56 -2.18
C GLU A 193 13.89 16.78 -3.66
N VAL A 194 12.63 17.16 -3.94
CA VAL A 194 12.11 17.41 -5.28
C VAL A 194 11.53 18.84 -5.37
N LYS A 195 11.43 19.37 -6.58
CA LYS A 195 10.86 20.72 -6.79
C LYS A 195 9.35 20.66 -6.94
N GLU A 196 8.82 19.61 -7.55
CA GLU A 196 7.39 19.36 -7.73
C GLU A 196 7.11 17.86 -7.70
N ALA A 197 5.89 17.50 -7.39
CA ALA A 197 5.37 16.13 -7.42
C ALA A 197 3.95 16.14 -8.02
N SER A 198 3.59 15.03 -8.68
CA SER A 198 2.32 14.88 -9.40
C SER A 198 1.42 13.84 -8.73
N ILE A 199 0.24 13.63 -9.34
CA ILE A 199 -0.75 12.62 -8.92
C ILE A 199 -0.09 11.27 -8.67
N GLY A 200 -0.51 10.61 -7.60
CA GLY A 200 -0.03 9.30 -7.17
C GLY A 200 1.28 9.34 -6.36
N SER A 201 2.05 10.44 -6.42
CA SER A 201 3.26 10.58 -5.62
C SER A 201 2.94 10.62 -4.13
N ILE A 202 3.70 9.85 -3.34
CA ILE A 202 3.69 9.94 -1.88
C ILE A 202 4.78 10.94 -1.49
N VAL A 203 4.35 12.03 -0.88
CA VAL A 203 5.20 13.18 -0.56
C VAL A 203 5.31 13.45 0.92
N ALA A 204 6.39 14.15 1.29
CA ALA A 204 6.64 14.60 2.65
C ALA A 204 7.07 16.08 2.68
#